data_615d6ca03b8161d34da67cf69ac62dff
#
_entry.id   615d6ca03b8161d34da67cf69ac62dff
#
_cell.length_a   1.000
_cell.length_b   1.000
_cell.length_c   1.000
_cell.angle_alpha   90.00
_cell.angle_beta   90.00
_cell.angle_gamma   90.00
#
_symmetry.space_group_name_H-M   'P 1'
#
loop_
_entity.id
_entity.type
_entity.pdbx_description
1 polymer ?
#
loop_
_entity_poly.entity_id
_entity_poly.type
_entity_poly.pdbx_seq_one_letter_code
_entity_poly.pdbx_strand_id
1 'polypeptide(L)'
;MTNVALTGLARDLARRAEEGRPVRIGVIGSGEMGTDLVTQGMLMKGVEICAISTRRPHTARAAIRIAYGDEAMAREADTASGLTAAIEAGRIGITSNELLVTNPLIDVVIDATGKPGVAADFDLMAMEHGKHVVMMNVEADVTIGPYLKHQADRLGVIYSVGAGDEPSSCMELIEFASALGYTIVSAGKGKNNPLDHDAVPDDYVEEATRRNMNPRMLVEFVDGSKTMVEMCAIANATGLVPDVPGMHGPNAGRDDLAKVLIPRADGGVLSRKGVVDYTIGKGVAPGVFVVVEATHPRIIERMDDLHVGKGPYYAFHRPYHLTSLEVPLTAARIMLTGRPDMVPLPRPVAEVCAVAKRDLKPGETFDAIGETCYRSWTMRAEESRAARAVPVGLLEGGKVLQAVRKGEAVAREIGLD
;
A
#
# COMPACT_ATOMS: atom_id res chain seq x y z
N MET A 1 10.46 32.69 4.84
CA MET A 1 9.91 31.97 3.68
C MET A 1 10.99 31.95 2.63
N THR A 2 11.36 30.76 2.16
CA THR A 2 12.34 30.61 1.08
C THR A 2 11.71 31.11 -0.22
N ASN A 3 12.41 32.01 -0.94
CA ASN A 3 11.97 32.59 -2.24
C ASN A 3 12.10 31.57 -3.40
N VAL A 4 11.75 30.28 -3.17
CA VAL A 4 11.74 29.30 -4.24
C VAL A 4 10.40 29.38 -4.97
N ALA A 5 10.43 29.60 -6.27
CA ALA A 5 9.23 29.59 -7.09
C ALA A 5 8.57 28.20 -7.07
N LEU A 6 7.27 28.17 -6.82
CA LEU A 6 6.50 26.93 -6.88
C LEU A 6 6.44 26.41 -8.31
N THR A 7 6.69 25.11 -8.49
CA THR A 7 6.65 24.43 -9.80
C THR A 7 5.74 23.20 -9.74
N GLY A 8 5.32 22.70 -10.89
CA GLY A 8 4.56 21.45 -11.01
C GLY A 8 3.32 21.44 -10.12
N LEU A 9 3.12 20.32 -9.43
CA LEU A 9 1.97 20.07 -8.58
C LEU A 9 1.79 21.12 -7.47
N ALA A 10 2.89 21.59 -6.85
CA ALA A 10 2.83 22.58 -5.79
C ALA A 10 2.29 23.93 -6.28
N ARG A 11 2.66 24.37 -7.49
CA ARG A 11 2.12 25.58 -8.13
C ARG A 11 0.63 25.43 -8.42
N ASP A 12 0.23 24.27 -8.96
CA ASP A 12 -1.16 24.03 -9.36
C ASP A 12 -2.10 23.91 -8.15
N LEU A 13 -1.63 23.32 -7.05
CA LEU A 13 -2.33 23.32 -5.75
C LEU A 13 -2.46 24.73 -5.16
N ALA A 14 -1.38 25.53 -5.22
CA ALA A 14 -1.42 26.92 -4.74
C ALA A 14 -2.45 27.75 -5.50
N ARG A 15 -2.54 27.57 -6.83
CA ARG A 15 -3.55 28.23 -7.65
C ARG A 15 -4.97 27.81 -7.25
N ARG A 16 -5.24 26.51 -7.02
CA ARG A 16 -6.55 26.06 -6.53
C ARG A 16 -6.94 26.68 -5.19
N ALA A 17 -5.97 26.84 -4.29
CA ALA A 17 -6.21 27.52 -3.02
C ALA A 17 -6.60 28.99 -3.22
N GLU A 18 -5.92 29.70 -4.13
CA GLU A 18 -6.22 31.10 -4.45
C GLU A 18 -7.59 31.28 -5.13
N GLU A 19 -8.04 30.26 -5.88
CA GLU A 19 -9.37 30.19 -6.49
C GLU A 19 -10.46 29.76 -5.49
N GLY A 20 -10.14 29.48 -4.23
CA GLY A 20 -11.09 28.97 -3.23
C GLY A 20 -11.60 27.55 -3.50
N ARG A 21 -10.85 26.76 -4.24
CA ARG A 21 -11.22 25.38 -4.64
C ARG A 21 -10.15 24.37 -4.22
N PRO A 22 -9.78 24.26 -2.94
CA PRO A 22 -8.81 23.28 -2.48
C PRO A 22 -9.28 21.86 -2.78
N VAL A 23 -8.36 20.89 -2.77
CA VAL A 23 -8.68 19.46 -2.82
C VAL A 23 -9.17 19.05 -1.43
N ARG A 24 -10.44 18.68 -1.32
CA ARG A 24 -11.08 18.28 -0.06
C ARG A 24 -11.03 16.78 0.13
N ILE A 25 -10.40 16.37 1.21
CA ILE A 25 -10.12 14.97 1.53
C ILE A 25 -10.87 14.59 2.79
N GLY A 26 -11.61 13.47 2.71
CA GLY A 26 -12.13 12.73 3.85
C GLY A 26 -11.23 11.54 4.16
N VAL A 27 -10.90 11.32 5.43
CA VAL A 27 -10.05 10.21 5.88
C VAL A 27 -10.85 9.20 6.68
N ILE A 28 -10.85 7.94 6.26
CA ILE A 28 -11.40 6.83 7.03
C ILE A 28 -10.27 6.22 7.86
N GLY A 29 -10.35 6.41 9.18
CA GLY A 29 -9.32 5.96 10.12
C GLY A 29 -8.55 7.10 10.77
N SER A 30 -8.29 6.98 12.08
CA SER A 30 -7.59 7.98 12.89
C SER A 30 -6.48 7.35 13.74
N GLY A 31 -5.87 6.30 13.23
CA GLY A 31 -4.65 5.70 13.80
C GLY A 31 -3.41 6.55 13.48
N GLU A 32 -2.25 5.93 13.56
CA GLU A 32 -0.96 6.57 13.25
C GLU A 32 -0.98 7.19 11.84
N MET A 33 -1.32 6.41 10.81
CA MET A 33 -1.38 6.87 9.43
C MET A 33 -2.40 8.01 9.22
N GLY A 34 -3.58 7.91 9.85
CA GLY A 34 -4.59 8.99 9.80
C GLY A 34 -4.10 10.27 10.45
N THR A 35 -3.33 10.18 11.54
CA THR A 35 -2.68 11.32 12.20
C THR A 35 -1.67 12.01 11.29
N ASP A 36 -0.84 11.21 10.61
CA ASP A 36 0.14 11.72 9.65
C ASP A 36 -0.52 12.44 8.48
N LEU A 37 -1.62 11.86 7.94
CA LEU A 37 -2.41 12.48 6.87
C LEU A 37 -2.94 13.86 7.25
N VAL A 38 -3.50 13.99 8.46
CA VAL A 38 -4.00 15.28 8.98
C VAL A 38 -2.86 16.27 9.11
N THR A 39 -1.74 15.84 9.68
CA THR A 39 -0.56 16.70 9.90
C THR A 39 0.07 17.13 8.57
N GLN A 40 0.23 16.21 7.63
CA GLN A 40 0.80 16.53 6.33
C GLN A 40 -0.14 17.39 5.50
N GLY A 41 -1.44 17.12 5.52
CA GLY A 41 -2.45 17.91 4.81
C GLY A 41 -2.48 19.38 5.27
N MET A 42 -2.31 19.62 6.57
CA MET A 42 -2.20 20.99 7.11
C MET A 42 -1.03 21.78 6.49
N LEU A 43 0.07 21.12 6.15
CA LEU A 43 1.26 21.75 5.55
C LEU A 43 1.11 22.01 4.04
N MET A 44 0.13 21.40 3.39
CA MET A 44 -0.02 21.45 1.93
C MET A 44 -1.00 22.55 1.50
N LYS A 45 -0.48 23.64 0.92
CA LYS A 45 -1.34 24.68 0.34
C LYS A 45 -2.22 24.08 -0.76
N GLY A 46 -3.54 24.24 -0.66
CA GLY A 46 -4.51 23.74 -1.65
C GLY A 46 -4.99 22.31 -1.40
N VAL A 47 -4.64 21.71 -0.27
CA VAL A 47 -5.22 20.50 0.25
C VAL A 47 -5.93 20.79 1.57
N GLU A 48 -7.10 20.22 1.79
CA GLU A 48 -7.86 20.31 3.03
C GLU A 48 -8.30 18.91 3.48
N ILE A 49 -7.81 18.47 4.64
CA ILE A 49 -8.43 17.34 5.34
C ILE A 49 -9.65 17.91 6.03
N CYS A 50 -10.84 17.67 5.47
CA CYS A 50 -12.07 18.31 5.92
C CYS A 50 -12.95 17.41 6.78
N ALA A 51 -12.71 16.10 6.79
CA ALA A 51 -13.42 15.14 7.63
C ALA A 51 -12.57 13.94 8.01
N ILE A 52 -12.80 13.39 9.20
CA ILE A 52 -12.21 12.14 9.68
C ILE A 52 -13.34 11.26 10.20
N SER A 53 -13.42 10.03 9.71
CA SER A 53 -14.33 9.04 10.29
C SER A 53 -13.57 8.04 11.15
N THR A 54 -14.13 7.74 12.30
CA THR A 54 -13.54 6.82 13.27
C THR A 54 -14.59 6.28 14.25
N ARG A 55 -14.39 5.04 14.70
CA ARG A 55 -15.17 4.46 15.79
C ARG A 55 -14.82 5.05 17.18
N ARG A 56 -13.72 5.81 17.26
CA ARG A 56 -13.18 6.38 18.50
C ARG A 56 -12.91 7.87 18.31
N PRO A 57 -13.89 8.77 18.51
CA PRO A 57 -13.75 10.20 18.27
C PRO A 57 -12.54 10.85 18.97
N HIS A 58 -12.16 10.36 20.15
CA HIS A 58 -11.01 10.87 20.89
C HIS A 58 -9.67 10.68 20.13
N THR A 59 -9.54 9.64 19.28
CA THR A 59 -8.33 9.45 18.46
C THR A 59 -8.25 10.46 17.32
N ALA A 60 -9.38 10.84 16.70
CA ALA A 60 -9.42 11.90 15.72
C ALA A 60 -9.12 13.28 16.35
N ARG A 61 -9.65 13.56 17.56
CA ARG A 61 -9.31 14.78 18.30
C ARG A 61 -7.80 14.84 18.62
N ALA A 62 -7.22 13.72 19.04
CA ALA A 62 -5.77 13.64 19.28
C ALA A 62 -4.96 13.91 18.01
N ALA A 63 -5.36 13.36 16.85
CA ALA A 63 -4.72 13.62 15.55
C ALA A 63 -4.77 15.11 15.19
N ILE A 64 -5.93 15.75 15.36
CA ILE A 64 -6.10 17.20 15.10
C ILE A 64 -5.24 18.03 16.07
N ARG A 65 -5.20 17.65 17.35
CA ARG A 65 -4.35 18.33 18.35
C ARG A 65 -2.86 18.23 18.00
N ILE A 66 -2.41 17.08 17.52
CA ILE A 66 -1.03 16.89 17.06
C ILE A 66 -0.73 17.81 15.88
N ALA A 67 -1.63 17.87 14.91
CA ALA A 67 -1.44 18.67 13.71
C ALA A 67 -1.48 20.19 13.97
N TYR A 68 -2.45 20.67 14.74
CA TYR A 68 -2.75 22.11 14.89
C TYR A 68 -2.32 22.69 16.24
N GLY A 69 -1.85 21.89 17.17
CA GLY A 69 -1.46 22.30 18.53
C GLY A 69 -2.63 22.37 19.52
N ASP A 70 -3.86 22.34 19.06
CA ASP A 70 -5.08 22.30 19.86
C ASP A 70 -6.22 21.56 19.14
N GLU A 71 -7.41 21.51 19.76
CA GLU A 71 -8.59 20.86 19.17
C GLU A 71 -9.58 21.87 18.54
N ALA A 72 -9.21 23.13 18.37
CA ALA A 72 -10.15 24.16 17.89
C ALA A 72 -10.67 23.87 16.48
N MET A 73 -9.90 23.14 15.69
CA MET A 73 -10.31 22.69 14.34
C MET A 73 -11.31 21.54 14.36
N ALA A 74 -11.42 20.78 15.45
CA ALA A 74 -12.28 19.62 15.54
C ALA A 74 -13.77 20.01 15.71
N ARG A 75 -14.66 19.35 14.96
CA ARG A 75 -16.11 19.47 15.10
C ARG A 75 -16.77 18.10 14.98
N GLU A 76 -17.36 17.59 16.05
CA GLU A 76 -18.20 16.39 15.95
C GLU A 76 -19.46 16.69 15.16
N ALA A 77 -19.81 15.74 14.27
CA ALA A 77 -20.95 15.86 13.36
C ALA A 77 -21.63 14.49 13.19
N ASP A 78 -22.80 14.34 13.78
CA ASP A 78 -23.60 13.12 13.76
C ASP A 78 -24.74 13.19 12.71
N THR A 79 -24.77 14.26 11.91
CA THR A 79 -25.73 14.45 10.82
C THR A 79 -25.05 14.99 9.56
N ALA A 80 -25.64 14.71 8.40
CA ALA A 80 -25.14 15.20 7.12
C ALA A 80 -25.04 16.75 7.07
N SER A 81 -26.07 17.45 7.59
CA SER A 81 -26.07 18.92 7.64
C SER A 81 -25.02 19.45 8.62
N GLY A 82 -24.82 18.78 9.76
CA GLY A 82 -23.77 19.12 10.73
C GLY A 82 -22.37 19.00 10.15
N LEU A 83 -22.11 17.92 9.40
CA LEU A 83 -20.83 17.71 8.72
C LEU A 83 -20.60 18.77 7.63
N THR A 84 -21.60 19.04 6.80
CA THR A 84 -21.53 20.10 5.78
C THR A 84 -21.21 21.45 6.42
N ALA A 85 -21.92 21.84 7.48
CA ALA A 85 -21.67 23.10 8.19
C ALA A 85 -20.28 23.17 8.83
N ALA A 86 -19.75 22.05 9.33
CA ALA A 86 -18.38 21.99 9.84
C ALA A 86 -17.35 22.27 8.72
N ILE A 87 -17.50 21.61 7.57
CA ILE A 87 -16.60 21.77 6.42
C ILE A 87 -16.68 23.22 5.87
N GLU A 88 -17.87 23.78 5.69
CA GLU A 88 -18.07 25.16 5.24
C GLU A 88 -17.47 26.19 6.20
N ALA A 89 -17.46 25.90 7.50
CA ALA A 89 -16.81 26.71 8.51
C ALA A 89 -15.28 26.54 8.58
N GLY A 90 -14.68 25.75 7.66
CA GLY A 90 -13.25 25.46 7.65
C GLY A 90 -12.80 24.62 8.85
N ARG A 91 -13.68 23.75 9.38
CA ARG A 91 -13.41 22.83 10.49
C ARG A 91 -13.27 21.41 9.97
N ILE A 92 -12.60 20.56 10.74
CA ILE A 92 -12.47 19.12 10.46
C ILE A 92 -13.62 18.38 11.15
N GLY A 93 -14.53 17.86 10.34
CA GLY A 93 -15.65 17.06 10.85
C GLY A 93 -15.19 15.70 11.39
N ILE A 94 -15.57 15.37 12.63
CA ILE A 94 -15.37 14.01 13.19
C ILE A 94 -16.73 13.32 13.10
N THR A 95 -16.82 12.23 12.34
CA THR A 95 -18.09 11.65 11.94
C THR A 95 -18.05 10.13 11.73
N SER A 96 -19.14 9.52 11.28
CA SER A 96 -19.20 8.13 10.83
C SER A 96 -18.68 7.96 9.39
N ASN A 97 -18.33 6.72 9.02
CA ASN A 97 -17.91 6.42 7.64
C ASN A 97 -19.01 6.82 6.63
N GLU A 98 -20.26 6.44 6.89
CA GLU A 98 -21.39 6.71 6.02
C GLU A 98 -21.59 8.21 5.75
N LEU A 99 -21.57 9.03 6.78
CA LEU A 99 -21.72 10.48 6.64
C LEU A 99 -20.55 11.12 5.89
N LEU A 100 -19.33 10.61 6.09
CA LEU A 100 -18.15 11.08 5.38
C LEU A 100 -18.27 10.78 3.88
N VAL A 101 -18.48 9.51 3.52
CA VAL A 101 -18.45 9.10 2.11
C VAL A 101 -19.62 9.65 1.29
N THR A 102 -20.73 10.01 1.93
CA THR A 102 -21.91 10.59 1.26
C THR A 102 -21.89 12.12 1.19
N ASN A 103 -20.96 12.81 1.87
CA ASN A 103 -20.96 14.28 1.93
C ASN A 103 -20.54 14.90 0.59
N PRO A 104 -21.34 15.81 -0.01
CA PRO A 104 -21.06 16.34 -1.34
C PRO A 104 -19.85 17.27 -1.42
N LEU A 105 -19.35 17.79 -0.31
CA LEU A 105 -18.19 18.69 -0.28
C LEU A 105 -16.84 17.95 -0.27
N ILE A 106 -16.82 16.62 -0.14
CA ILE A 106 -15.62 15.81 -0.18
C ILE A 106 -15.35 15.37 -1.61
N ASP A 107 -14.15 15.61 -2.11
CA ASP A 107 -13.71 15.22 -3.46
C ASP A 107 -13.11 13.81 -3.46
N VAL A 108 -12.26 13.51 -2.47
CA VAL A 108 -11.47 12.29 -2.39
C VAL A 108 -11.60 11.67 -1.01
N VAL A 109 -11.80 10.36 -0.96
CA VAL A 109 -11.78 9.57 0.27
C VAL A 109 -10.47 8.79 0.34
N ILE A 110 -9.77 8.85 1.47
CA ILE A 110 -8.58 8.04 1.75
C ILE A 110 -8.95 6.97 2.78
N ASP A 111 -8.85 5.68 2.41
CA ASP A 111 -8.99 4.56 3.35
C ASP A 111 -7.64 4.24 4.02
N ALA A 112 -7.53 4.57 5.31
CA ALA A 112 -6.38 4.31 6.17
C ALA A 112 -6.70 3.29 7.29
N THR A 113 -7.55 2.31 7.03
CA THR A 113 -8.06 1.38 8.06
C THR A 113 -7.29 0.06 8.17
N GLY A 114 -6.67 -0.42 7.10
CA GLY A 114 -6.06 -1.75 7.03
C GLY A 114 -7.07 -2.90 7.16
N LYS A 115 -8.36 -2.65 6.85
CA LYS A 115 -9.44 -3.62 6.98
C LYS A 115 -10.17 -3.81 5.64
N PRO A 116 -10.01 -4.97 4.93
CA PRO A 116 -10.65 -5.19 3.64
C PRO A 116 -12.18 -5.04 3.65
N GLY A 117 -12.85 -5.44 4.74
CA GLY A 117 -14.29 -5.27 4.87
C GLY A 117 -14.76 -3.81 4.87
N VAL A 118 -13.96 -2.89 5.44
CA VAL A 118 -14.26 -1.44 5.40
C VAL A 118 -14.21 -0.92 3.98
N ALA A 119 -13.19 -1.33 3.20
CA ALA A 119 -13.08 -0.98 1.79
C ALA A 119 -14.25 -1.52 0.97
N ALA A 120 -14.65 -2.77 1.20
CA ALA A 120 -15.81 -3.36 0.50
C ALA A 120 -17.09 -2.56 0.72
N ASP A 121 -17.33 -2.06 1.93
CA ASP A 121 -18.56 -1.36 2.29
C ASP A 121 -18.50 0.13 1.93
N PHE A 122 -17.46 0.83 2.40
CA PHE A 122 -17.45 2.30 2.39
C PHE A 122 -16.71 2.91 1.21
N ASP A 123 -15.69 2.26 0.66
CA ASP A 123 -15.05 2.77 -0.55
C ASP A 123 -15.96 2.60 -1.77
N LEU A 124 -16.69 1.48 -1.84
CA LEU A 124 -17.72 1.31 -2.87
C LEU A 124 -18.82 2.36 -2.73
N MET A 125 -19.32 2.60 -1.52
CA MET A 125 -20.31 3.64 -1.24
C MET A 125 -19.76 5.03 -1.61
N ALA A 126 -18.50 5.34 -1.31
CA ALA A 126 -17.85 6.59 -1.72
C ALA A 126 -17.86 6.78 -3.24
N MET A 127 -17.51 5.73 -3.99
CA MET A 127 -17.53 5.74 -5.46
C MET A 127 -18.95 5.95 -6.01
N GLU A 128 -19.97 5.31 -5.43
CA GLU A 128 -21.38 5.49 -5.78
C GLU A 128 -21.88 6.92 -5.54
N HIS A 129 -21.26 7.65 -4.61
CA HIS A 129 -21.49 9.07 -4.35
C HIS A 129 -20.53 10.01 -5.08
N GLY A 130 -19.87 9.51 -6.14
CA GLY A 130 -19.01 10.30 -7.00
C GLY A 130 -17.66 10.71 -6.41
N LYS A 131 -17.19 10.03 -5.34
CA LYS A 131 -15.90 10.30 -4.74
C LYS A 131 -14.80 9.50 -5.41
N HIS A 132 -13.64 10.12 -5.60
CA HIS A 132 -12.42 9.37 -5.89
C HIS A 132 -11.96 8.64 -4.62
N VAL A 133 -11.31 7.49 -4.78
CA VAL A 133 -10.81 6.69 -3.65
C VAL A 133 -9.31 6.50 -3.75
N VAL A 134 -8.62 6.83 -2.67
CA VAL A 134 -7.18 6.58 -2.49
C VAL A 134 -7.00 5.53 -1.40
N MET A 135 -6.43 4.41 -1.79
CA MET A 135 -6.27 3.22 -0.97
C MET A 135 -4.92 3.22 -0.27
N MET A 136 -4.90 3.32 1.06
CA MET A 136 -3.74 2.96 1.87
C MET A 136 -3.86 1.55 2.46
N ASN A 137 -5.04 0.97 2.40
CA ASN A 137 -5.35 -0.38 2.83
C ASN A 137 -4.91 -1.38 1.75
N VAL A 138 -3.60 -1.65 1.67
CA VAL A 138 -3.01 -2.49 0.61
C VAL A 138 -3.53 -3.93 0.71
N GLU A 139 -3.93 -4.38 1.90
CA GLU A 139 -4.57 -5.67 2.14
C GLU A 139 -5.92 -5.77 1.40
N ALA A 140 -6.67 -4.67 1.34
CA ALA A 140 -7.89 -4.59 0.54
C ALA A 140 -7.58 -4.56 -0.97
N ASP A 141 -6.56 -3.81 -1.39
CA ASP A 141 -6.16 -3.75 -2.80
C ASP A 141 -5.82 -5.13 -3.36
N VAL A 142 -4.98 -5.91 -2.67
CA VAL A 142 -4.62 -7.26 -3.14
C VAL A 142 -5.77 -8.28 -3.05
N THR A 143 -6.81 -8.00 -2.26
CA THR A 143 -7.95 -8.89 -2.07
C THR A 143 -9.09 -8.59 -3.05
N ILE A 144 -9.48 -7.32 -3.15
CA ILE A 144 -10.64 -6.85 -3.92
C ILE A 144 -10.34 -5.66 -4.85
N GLY A 145 -9.09 -5.20 -4.93
CA GLY A 145 -8.70 -4.03 -5.73
C GLY A 145 -9.15 -4.07 -7.19
N PRO A 146 -8.99 -5.19 -7.94
CA PRO A 146 -9.49 -5.29 -9.31
C PRO A 146 -11.00 -5.06 -9.41
N TYR A 147 -11.78 -5.52 -8.42
CA TYR A 147 -13.22 -5.26 -8.34
C TYR A 147 -13.52 -3.79 -8.08
N LEU A 148 -12.85 -3.18 -7.07
CA LEU A 148 -13.02 -1.76 -6.75
C LEU A 148 -12.63 -0.87 -7.94
N LYS A 149 -11.52 -1.18 -8.61
CA LYS A 149 -11.10 -0.46 -9.82
C LYS A 149 -12.14 -0.57 -10.94
N HIS A 150 -12.70 -1.76 -11.15
CA HIS A 150 -13.78 -1.95 -12.13
C HIS A 150 -15.02 -1.12 -11.79
N GLN A 151 -15.40 -1.06 -10.51
CA GLN A 151 -16.53 -0.23 -10.07
C GLN A 151 -16.23 1.27 -10.24
N ALA A 152 -15.01 1.71 -9.92
CA ALA A 152 -14.60 3.09 -10.15
C ALA A 152 -14.71 3.49 -11.62
N ASP A 153 -14.25 2.64 -12.55
CA ASP A 153 -14.36 2.87 -13.98
C ASP A 153 -15.83 2.97 -14.44
N ARG A 154 -16.68 2.08 -13.94
CA ARG A 154 -18.12 2.07 -14.26
C ARG A 154 -18.83 3.34 -13.75
N LEU A 155 -18.39 3.86 -12.60
CA LEU A 155 -18.99 5.03 -11.95
C LEU A 155 -18.35 6.36 -12.38
N GLY A 156 -17.30 6.31 -13.23
CA GLY A 156 -16.61 7.51 -13.72
C GLY A 156 -15.76 8.22 -12.67
N VAL A 157 -15.32 7.50 -11.62
CA VAL A 157 -14.43 7.99 -10.60
C VAL A 157 -13.06 7.30 -10.69
N ILE A 158 -12.08 7.78 -9.94
CA ILE A 158 -10.72 7.22 -9.94
C ILE A 158 -10.49 6.46 -8.64
N TYR A 159 -10.02 5.23 -8.76
CA TYR A 159 -9.42 4.41 -7.72
C TYR A 159 -7.90 4.43 -7.90
N SER A 160 -7.14 4.59 -6.83
CA SER A 160 -5.68 4.51 -6.83
C SER A 160 -5.17 4.01 -5.50
N VAL A 161 -4.12 3.18 -5.52
CA VAL A 161 -3.27 3.00 -4.34
C VAL A 161 -2.52 4.30 -4.08
N GLY A 162 -2.39 4.69 -2.81
CA GLY A 162 -1.77 5.95 -2.40
C GLY A 162 -0.26 5.96 -2.61
N ALA A 163 0.29 7.12 -2.98
CA ALA A 163 1.74 7.34 -3.05
C ALA A 163 2.40 7.14 -1.67
N GLY A 164 3.67 6.80 -1.67
CA GLY A 164 4.52 6.79 -0.48
C GLY A 164 4.69 5.44 0.20
N ASP A 165 3.81 4.46 -0.02
CA ASP A 165 4.06 3.09 0.39
C ASP A 165 4.99 2.40 -0.63
N GLU A 166 5.61 1.28 -0.25
CA GLU A 166 6.60 0.62 -1.11
C GLU A 166 6.04 0.26 -2.50
N PRO A 167 4.80 -0.25 -2.65
CA PRO A 167 4.26 -0.57 -3.97
C PRO A 167 4.22 0.64 -4.91
N SER A 168 3.65 1.74 -4.48
CA SER A 168 3.53 2.95 -5.32
C SER A 168 4.88 3.65 -5.51
N SER A 169 5.77 3.61 -4.52
CA SER A 169 7.14 4.11 -4.65
C SER A 169 7.95 3.29 -5.66
N CYS A 170 7.75 1.96 -5.69
CA CYS A 170 8.34 1.09 -6.71
C CYS A 170 7.75 1.38 -8.10
N MET A 171 6.45 1.67 -8.16
CA MET A 171 5.76 2.02 -9.39
C MET A 171 6.36 3.25 -10.08
N GLU A 172 6.78 4.27 -9.32
CA GLU A 172 7.47 5.44 -9.86
C GLU A 172 8.76 5.06 -10.61
N LEU A 173 9.56 4.11 -10.07
CA LEU A 173 10.76 3.62 -10.74
C LEU A 173 10.43 2.75 -11.97
N ILE A 174 9.38 1.93 -11.89
CA ILE A 174 8.90 1.11 -12.98
C ILE A 174 8.42 1.98 -14.14
N GLU A 175 7.62 3.01 -13.87
CA GLU A 175 7.14 3.96 -14.88
C GLU A 175 8.30 4.70 -15.54
N PHE A 176 9.24 5.21 -14.75
CA PHE A 176 10.44 5.87 -15.25
C PHE A 176 11.24 4.96 -16.19
N ALA A 177 11.55 3.74 -15.75
CA ALA A 177 12.34 2.80 -16.52
C ALA A 177 11.62 2.34 -17.80
N SER A 178 10.32 2.06 -17.69
CA SER A 178 9.48 1.64 -18.82
C SER A 178 9.31 2.75 -19.85
N ALA A 179 9.16 4.00 -19.42
CA ALA A 179 9.05 5.17 -20.30
C ALA A 179 10.36 5.42 -21.09
N LEU A 180 11.51 5.03 -20.53
CA LEU A 180 12.80 5.04 -21.23
C LEU A 180 12.98 3.83 -22.17
N GLY A 181 12.07 2.87 -22.18
CA GLY A 181 12.11 1.68 -23.02
C GLY A 181 13.00 0.55 -22.49
N TYR A 182 13.36 0.56 -21.20
CA TYR A 182 14.12 -0.53 -20.61
C TYR A 182 13.24 -1.74 -20.30
N THR A 183 13.81 -2.93 -20.46
CA THR A 183 13.17 -4.16 -20.02
C THR A 183 13.27 -4.27 -18.50
N ILE A 184 12.14 -4.38 -17.80
CA ILE A 184 12.12 -4.66 -16.37
C ILE A 184 12.47 -6.12 -16.13
N VAL A 185 13.55 -6.36 -15.41
CA VAL A 185 14.05 -7.70 -15.06
C VAL A 185 13.42 -8.13 -13.73
N SER A 186 13.55 -7.28 -12.72
CA SER A 186 12.90 -7.46 -11.43
C SER A 186 12.58 -6.11 -10.78
N ALA A 187 11.60 -6.10 -9.90
CA ALA A 187 11.23 -4.93 -9.13
C ALA A 187 10.81 -5.35 -7.71
N GLY A 188 11.02 -4.47 -6.72
CA GLY A 188 10.61 -4.77 -5.37
C GLY A 188 11.23 -3.87 -4.31
N LYS A 189 11.34 -4.41 -3.09
CA LYS A 189 11.74 -3.64 -1.90
C LYS A 189 12.87 -4.28 -1.13
N GLY A 190 13.51 -3.47 -0.28
CA GLY A 190 14.35 -3.95 0.81
C GLY A 190 13.51 -4.30 2.04
N LYS A 191 13.90 -5.35 2.77
CA LYS A 191 13.31 -5.74 4.05
C LYS A 191 14.37 -5.57 5.16
N ASN A 192 14.09 -4.74 6.14
CA ASN A 192 15.02 -4.39 7.22
C ASN A 192 14.79 -5.15 8.54
N ASN A 193 13.58 -5.71 8.74
CA ASN A 193 13.30 -6.53 9.90
C ASN A 193 13.82 -7.96 9.66
N PRO A 194 14.28 -8.68 10.71
CA PRO A 194 14.57 -10.10 10.63
C PRO A 194 13.38 -10.85 10.00
N LEU A 195 13.65 -11.95 9.32
CA LEU A 195 12.61 -12.80 8.75
C LEU A 195 12.47 -14.04 9.63
N ASP A 196 11.34 -14.14 10.31
CA ASP A 196 10.90 -15.30 11.06
C ASP A 196 9.45 -15.62 10.71
N HIS A 197 9.27 -16.61 9.87
CA HIS A 197 7.98 -17.02 9.36
C HIS A 197 7.01 -17.55 10.41
N ASP A 198 7.51 -17.93 11.57
CA ASP A 198 6.74 -18.52 12.66
C ASP A 198 6.48 -17.52 13.80
N ALA A 199 6.96 -16.27 13.67
CA ALA A 199 6.78 -15.22 14.66
C ALA A 199 5.31 -15.03 15.07
N VAL A 200 5.07 -14.87 16.38
CA VAL A 200 3.75 -14.59 16.95
C VAL A 200 3.81 -13.37 17.87
N PRO A 201 2.68 -12.66 18.12
CA PRO A 201 2.69 -11.42 18.89
C PRO A 201 3.31 -11.54 20.28
N ASP A 202 3.13 -12.66 20.96
CA ASP A 202 3.65 -12.88 22.32
C ASP A 202 5.17 -12.82 22.38
N ASP A 203 5.87 -13.22 21.32
CA ASP A 203 7.34 -13.21 21.25
C ASP A 203 7.89 -11.79 21.05
N TYR A 204 7.06 -10.84 20.65
CA TYR A 204 7.46 -9.48 20.24
C TYR A 204 6.86 -8.36 21.10
N VAL A 205 6.20 -8.66 22.22
CA VAL A 205 5.56 -7.66 23.11
C VAL A 205 6.56 -6.63 23.61
N GLU A 206 7.73 -7.07 24.07
CA GLU A 206 8.77 -6.18 24.62
C GLU A 206 9.34 -5.25 23.55
N GLU A 207 9.66 -5.79 22.37
CA GLU A 207 10.18 -4.99 21.27
C GLU A 207 9.13 -4.02 20.71
N ALA A 208 7.91 -4.46 20.57
CA ALA A 208 6.79 -3.61 20.12
C ALA A 208 6.57 -2.45 21.09
N THR A 209 6.61 -2.71 22.41
CA THR A 209 6.50 -1.68 23.44
C THR A 209 7.62 -0.65 23.31
N ARG A 210 8.87 -1.10 23.16
CA ARG A 210 10.04 -0.22 22.96
C ARG A 210 9.92 0.66 21.72
N ARG A 211 9.29 0.14 20.66
CA ARG A 211 9.08 0.84 19.39
C ARG A 211 7.77 1.62 19.33
N ASN A 212 6.97 1.64 20.40
CA ASN A 212 5.62 2.20 20.44
C ASN A 212 4.71 1.65 19.34
N MET A 213 4.78 0.35 19.10
CA MET A 213 4.01 -0.36 18.08
C MET A 213 3.06 -1.40 18.69
N ASN A 214 2.05 -1.79 17.94
CA ASN A 214 1.25 -2.96 18.27
C ASN A 214 2.05 -4.24 17.95
N PRO A 215 2.14 -5.24 18.88
CA PRO A 215 2.87 -6.50 18.66
C PRO A 215 2.44 -7.23 17.38
N ARG A 216 1.15 -7.28 17.07
CA ARG A 216 0.62 -7.88 15.85
C ARG A 216 1.18 -7.20 14.59
N MET A 217 1.20 -5.85 14.56
CA MET A 217 1.77 -5.10 13.44
C MET A 217 3.27 -5.37 13.28
N LEU A 218 4.01 -5.48 14.39
CA LEU A 218 5.43 -5.82 14.33
C LEU A 218 5.64 -7.22 13.75
N VAL A 219 4.79 -8.19 14.12
CA VAL A 219 4.86 -9.55 13.58
C VAL A 219 4.56 -9.56 12.06
N GLU A 220 3.64 -8.75 11.54
CA GLU A 220 3.41 -8.65 10.09
C GLU A 220 4.69 -8.28 9.31
N PHE A 221 5.56 -7.46 9.92
CA PHE A 221 6.87 -7.16 9.33
C PHE A 221 7.85 -8.31 9.50
N VAL A 222 7.85 -8.98 10.64
CA VAL A 222 8.84 -10.03 10.98
C VAL A 222 8.53 -11.32 10.24
N ASP A 223 7.29 -11.79 10.20
CA ASP A 223 6.90 -13.02 9.50
C ASP A 223 6.88 -12.91 7.98
N GLY A 224 7.06 -11.69 7.47
CA GLY A 224 7.08 -11.38 6.05
C GLY A 224 5.71 -11.10 5.43
N SER A 225 4.61 -11.19 6.20
CA SER A 225 3.24 -11.00 5.68
C SER A 225 3.07 -9.65 4.97
N LYS A 226 3.55 -8.56 5.57
CA LYS A 226 3.48 -7.24 4.93
C LYS A 226 4.24 -7.21 3.61
N THR A 227 5.45 -7.79 3.56
CA THR A 227 6.23 -7.89 2.31
C THR A 227 5.50 -8.67 1.22
N MET A 228 4.82 -9.77 1.58
CA MET A 228 4.03 -10.56 0.63
C MET A 228 2.89 -9.74 0.04
N VAL A 229 2.15 -9.01 0.87
CA VAL A 229 1.06 -8.12 0.42
C VAL A 229 1.58 -7.05 -0.54
N GLU A 230 2.64 -6.35 -0.17
CA GLU A 230 3.20 -5.25 -0.98
C GLU A 230 3.74 -5.74 -2.33
N MET A 231 4.45 -6.87 -2.36
CA MET A 231 4.95 -7.43 -3.64
C MET A 231 3.81 -7.94 -4.52
N CYS A 232 2.74 -8.47 -3.93
CA CYS A 232 1.53 -8.83 -4.68
C CYS A 232 0.85 -7.60 -5.31
N ALA A 233 0.79 -6.48 -4.60
CA ALA A 233 0.24 -5.23 -5.11
C ALA A 233 1.03 -4.74 -6.33
N ILE A 234 2.38 -4.75 -6.28
CA ILE A 234 3.23 -4.42 -7.45
C ILE A 234 2.94 -5.39 -8.60
N ALA A 235 2.89 -6.71 -8.33
CA ALA A 235 2.60 -7.71 -9.34
C ALA A 235 1.28 -7.43 -10.05
N ASN A 236 0.24 -7.20 -9.27
CA ASN A 236 -1.11 -6.95 -9.78
C ASN A 236 -1.27 -5.60 -10.50
N ALA A 237 -0.40 -4.62 -10.24
CA ALA A 237 -0.40 -3.36 -10.98
C ALA A 237 0.40 -3.40 -12.28
N THR A 238 1.39 -4.31 -12.40
CA THR A 238 2.38 -4.26 -13.49
C THR A 238 2.38 -5.48 -14.41
N GLY A 239 1.88 -6.63 -13.94
CA GLY A 239 2.02 -7.91 -14.63
C GLY A 239 3.35 -8.63 -14.36
N LEU A 240 4.26 -8.05 -13.56
CA LEU A 240 5.38 -8.77 -12.99
C LEU A 240 4.86 -9.89 -12.08
N VAL A 241 5.54 -11.02 -11.99
CA VAL A 241 5.05 -12.16 -11.19
C VAL A 241 6.09 -12.62 -10.16
N PRO A 242 5.69 -13.21 -9.04
CA PRO A 242 6.65 -13.91 -8.19
C PRO A 242 7.27 -15.07 -8.98
N ASP A 243 8.60 -15.21 -8.91
CA ASP A 243 9.32 -16.28 -9.64
C ASP A 243 9.04 -17.65 -9.04
N VAL A 244 8.96 -17.71 -7.72
CA VAL A 244 8.58 -18.86 -6.91
C VAL A 244 7.58 -18.44 -5.85
N PRO A 245 6.74 -19.33 -5.30
CA PRO A 245 5.88 -19.01 -4.16
C PRO A 245 6.68 -18.44 -2.99
N GLY A 246 6.27 -17.27 -2.48
CA GLY A 246 6.96 -16.56 -1.41
C GLY A 246 8.20 -15.79 -1.85
N MET A 247 8.57 -15.84 -3.15
CA MET A 247 9.72 -15.15 -3.75
C MET A 247 11.07 -15.70 -3.23
N HIS A 248 12.19 -15.18 -3.73
CA HIS A 248 13.52 -15.67 -3.33
C HIS A 248 14.03 -15.00 -2.05
N GLY A 249 13.78 -13.70 -1.90
CA GLY A 249 14.27 -12.91 -0.76
C GLY A 249 15.79 -12.99 -0.55
N PRO A 250 16.64 -12.83 -1.59
CA PRO A 250 18.06 -13.02 -1.46
C PRO A 250 18.70 -11.98 -0.54
N ASN A 251 19.87 -12.29 0.02
CA ASN A 251 20.69 -11.33 0.71
C ASN A 251 21.56 -10.53 -0.30
N ALA A 252 20.87 -9.71 -1.13
CA ALA A 252 21.51 -8.82 -2.09
C ALA A 252 21.52 -7.39 -1.55
N GLY A 253 22.70 -6.84 -1.27
CA GLY A 253 22.85 -5.44 -0.92
C GLY A 253 22.58 -4.51 -2.12
N ARG A 254 22.47 -3.20 -1.86
CA ARG A 254 22.16 -2.22 -2.91
C ARG A 254 23.05 -2.35 -4.14
N ASP A 255 24.34 -2.54 -3.96
CA ASP A 255 25.34 -2.58 -5.03
C ASP A 255 25.41 -3.96 -5.75
N ASP A 256 24.63 -4.94 -5.25
CA ASP A 256 24.54 -6.29 -5.80
C ASP A 256 23.16 -6.63 -6.41
N LEU A 257 22.19 -5.73 -6.35
CA LEU A 257 20.85 -5.95 -6.90
C LEU A 257 20.90 -6.41 -8.37
N ALA A 258 21.67 -5.69 -9.21
CA ALA A 258 21.83 -6.00 -10.64
C ALA A 258 22.76 -7.18 -10.95
N LYS A 259 23.29 -7.86 -9.92
CA LYS A 259 24.08 -9.09 -10.04
C LYS A 259 23.33 -10.32 -9.56
N VAL A 260 22.42 -10.11 -8.59
CA VAL A 260 21.72 -11.22 -7.90
C VAL A 260 20.28 -11.38 -8.41
N LEU A 261 19.54 -10.27 -8.56
CA LEU A 261 18.14 -10.29 -9.00
C LEU A 261 18.01 -10.22 -10.52
N ILE A 262 18.77 -11.07 -11.20
CA ILE A 262 18.80 -11.28 -12.65
C ILE A 262 18.66 -12.78 -12.97
N PRO A 263 18.44 -13.17 -14.24
CA PRO A 263 18.31 -14.58 -14.61
C PRO A 263 19.52 -15.45 -14.23
N ARG A 264 19.25 -16.70 -13.86
CA ARG A 264 20.28 -17.70 -13.52
C ARG A 264 21.28 -17.91 -14.67
N ALA A 265 20.80 -17.82 -15.91
CA ALA A 265 21.64 -17.96 -17.09
C ALA A 265 22.74 -16.87 -17.13
N ASP A 266 22.50 -15.73 -16.49
CA ASP A 266 23.41 -14.58 -16.42
C ASP A 266 24.08 -14.46 -15.03
N GLY A 267 23.97 -15.49 -14.19
CA GLY A 267 24.63 -15.59 -12.88
C GLY A 267 23.79 -15.18 -11.67
N GLY A 268 22.53 -14.84 -11.85
CA GLY A 268 21.60 -14.45 -10.77
C GLY A 268 20.79 -15.61 -10.20
N VAL A 269 19.67 -15.27 -9.54
CA VAL A 269 18.79 -16.26 -8.87
C VAL A 269 17.48 -16.51 -9.59
N LEU A 270 17.07 -15.65 -10.52
CA LEU A 270 15.76 -15.69 -11.14
C LEU A 270 15.68 -16.75 -12.26
N SER A 271 14.53 -17.39 -12.41
CA SER A 271 14.28 -18.30 -13.54
C SER A 271 13.92 -17.55 -14.84
N ARG A 272 13.50 -16.27 -14.72
CA ARG A 272 12.99 -15.44 -15.82
C ARG A 272 13.16 -13.95 -15.53
N LYS A 273 12.91 -13.11 -16.53
CA LYS A 273 12.72 -11.66 -16.39
C LYS A 273 11.23 -11.37 -16.11
N GLY A 274 10.94 -10.16 -15.62
CA GLY A 274 9.58 -9.74 -15.29
C GLY A 274 9.08 -10.27 -13.96
N VAL A 275 9.88 -10.11 -12.91
CA VAL A 275 9.67 -10.72 -11.59
C VAL A 275 9.50 -9.65 -10.52
N VAL A 276 8.61 -9.88 -9.55
CA VAL A 276 8.64 -9.18 -8.26
C VAL A 276 9.42 -9.99 -7.25
N ASP A 277 10.28 -9.33 -6.46
CA ASP A 277 11.03 -9.96 -5.38
C ASP A 277 11.40 -8.92 -4.32
N TYR A 278 11.80 -9.37 -3.15
CA TYR A 278 12.35 -8.51 -2.11
C TYR A 278 13.80 -8.92 -1.81
N THR A 279 14.54 -8.07 -1.10
CA THR A 279 15.87 -8.42 -0.62
C THR A 279 15.99 -8.14 0.88
N ILE A 280 16.73 -9.00 1.59
CA ILE A 280 17.14 -8.79 2.98
C ILE A 280 18.55 -8.19 3.07
N GLY A 281 19.13 -7.79 1.93
CA GLY A 281 20.48 -7.25 1.84
C GLY A 281 20.59 -5.83 2.39
N LYS A 282 21.81 -5.50 2.80
CA LYS A 282 22.13 -4.22 3.47
C LYS A 282 21.99 -3.04 2.50
N GLY A 283 21.41 -1.94 3.00
CA GLY A 283 21.38 -0.63 2.33
C GLY A 283 20.29 -0.50 1.25
N VAL A 284 19.37 -1.47 1.14
CA VAL A 284 18.19 -1.37 0.26
C VAL A 284 16.98 -0.84 1.04
N ALA A 285 16.74 -1.37 2.25
CA ALA A 285 15.68 -0.85 3.13
C ALA A 285 16.18 0.35 3.96
N PRO A 286 15.32 1.35 4.26
CA PRO A 286 13.94 1.48 3.75
C PRO A 286 13.94 2.00 2.32
N GLY A 287 13.52 1.19 1.34
CA GLY A 287 13.49 1.64 -0.05
C GLY A 287 13.07 0.56 -1.01
N VAL A 288 12.92 0.99 -2.25
CA VAL A 288 12.45 0.18 -3.37
C VAL A 288 13.44 0.21 -4.52
N PHE A 289 13.40 -0.81 -5.36
CA PHE A 289 14.32 -0.94 -6.49
C PHE A 289 13.65 -1.48 -7.74
N VAL A 290 14.29 -1.20 -8.87
CA VAL A 290 14.02 -1.83 -10.17
C VAL A 290 15.34 -2.24 -10.79
N VAL A 291 15.45 -3.49 -11.20
CA VAL A 291 16.55 -3.97 -12.03
C VAL A 291 16.08 -3.99 -13.47
N VAL A 292 16.84 -3.33 -14.34
CA VAL A 292 16.55 -3.18 -15.76
C VAL A 292 17.64 -3.78 -16.63
N GLU A 293 17.29 -4.13 -17.86
CA GLU A 293 18.24 -4.52 -18.88
C GLU A 293 18.30 -3.46 -19.96
N ALA A 294 19.52 -3.01 -20.29
CA ALA A 294 19.80 -2.20 -21.46
C ALA A 294 20.44 -3.10 -22.54
N THR A 295 19.85 -3.10 -23.73
CA THR A 295 20.29 -3.98 -24.85
C THR A 295 21.11 -3.26 -25.90
N HIS A 296 20.99 -1.93 -26.00
CA HIS A 296 21.70 -1.17 -27.02
C HIS A 296 23.13 -0.81 -26.56
N PRO A 297 24.21 -1.17 -27.31
CA PRO A 297 25.60 -0.95 -26.89
C PRO A 297 25.90 0.50 -26.50
N ARG A 298 25.36 1.48 -27.23
CA ARG A 298 25.57 2.91 -26.90
C ARG A 298 24.96 3.32 -25.59
N ILE A 299 23.82 2.73 -25.21
CA ILE A 299 23.18 2.99 -23.91
C ILE A 299 24.01 2.36 -22.79
N ILE A 300 24.47 1.12 -22.98
CA ILE A 300 25.35 0.42 -22.03
C ILE A 300 26.61 1.25 -21.77
N GLU A 301 27.33 1.66 -22.85
CA GLU A 301 28.50 2.53 -22.76
C GLU A 301 28.21 3.80 -21.95
N ARG A 302 27.05 4.45 -22.23
CA ARG A 302 26.71 5.71 -21.56
C ARG A 302 26.36 5.49 -20.07
N MET A 303 25.67 4.41 -19.71
CA MET A 303 25.34 4.11 -18.32
C MET A 303 26.60 3.73 -17.53
N ASP A 304 27.55 3.04 -18.16
CA ASP A 304 28.87 2.74 -17.57
C ASP A 304 29.68 4.03 -17.34
N ASP A 305 29.71 4.94 -18.32
CA ASP A 305 30.34 6.26 -18.19
C ASP A 305 29.76 7.12 -17.09
N LEU A 306 28.45 7.04 -16.89
CA LEU A 306 27.72 7.74 -15.83
C LEU A 306 27.79 7.04 -14.47
N HIS A 307 28.54 5.97 -14.36
CA HIS A 307 28.77 5.18 -13.13
C HIS A 307 27.47 4.62 -12.53
N VAL A 308 26.46 4.32 -13.36
CA VAL A 308 25.21 3.66 -12.90
C VAL A 308 25.47 2.21 -12.51
N GLY A 309 26.44 1.55 -13.17
CA GLY A 309 26.84 0.17 -12.93
C GLY A 309 27.67 -0.38 -14.09
N LYS A 310 27.72 -1.70 -14.20
CA LYS A 310 28.27 -2.43 -15.34
C LYS A 310 27.16 -3.22 -16.02
N GLY A 311 26.93 -2.89 -17.31
CA GLY A 311 25.87 -3.52 -18.09
C GLY A 311 26.04 -5.01 -18.36
N PRO A 312 25.01 -5.66 -18.89
CA PRO A 312 23.76 -5.07 -19.42
C PRO A 312 22.68 -4.78 -18.36
N TYR A 313 22.86 -5.23 -17.09
CA TYR A 313 21.89 -5.07 -16.01
C TYR A 313 22.25 -3.90 -15.11
N TYR A 314 21.24 -3.07 -14.76
CA TYR A 314 21.40 -1.90 -13.91
C TYR A 314 20.28 -1.83 -12.88
N ALA A 315 20.57 -1.31 -11.70
CA ALA A 315 19.58 -1.11 -10.64
C ALA A 315 19.30 0.37 -10.42
N PHE A 316 18.02 0.75 -10.45
CA PHE A 316 17.58 2.04 -9.95
C PHE A 316 16.99 1.82 -8.55
N HIS A 317 17.32 2.70 -7.63
CA HIS A 317 16.96 2.56 -6.21
C HIS A 317 16.46 3.90 -5.66
N ARG A 318 15.29 3.87 -5.03
CA ARG A 318 14.77 4.96 -4.22
C ARG A 318 15.00 4.61 -2.75
N PRO A 319 15.92 5.32 -2.03
CA PRO A 319 16.39 4.93 -0.69
C PRO A 319 15.44 5.34 0.43
N TYR A 320 14.20 5.69 0.13
CA TYR A 320 13.18 6.09 1.07
C TYR A 320 11.79 5.87 0.48
N HIS A 321 10.82 5.77 1.37
CA HIS A 321 9.40 5.92 1.09
C HIS A 321 8.78 6.58 2.34
N LEU A 322 7.82 7.49 2.16
CA LEU A 322 7.32 8.32 3.25
C LEU A 322 5.91 7.94 3.68
N THR A 323 5.43 6.77 3.26
CA THR A 323 4.13 6.21 3.64
C THR A 323 2.98 7.23 3.57
N SER A 324 2.24 7.40 4.65
CA SER A 324 1.12 8.33 4.81
C SER A 324 1.42 9.79 4.39
N LEU A 325 2.66 10.24 4.50
CA LEU A 325 3.01 11.62 4.18
C LEU A 325 2.92 11.95 2.68
N GLU A 326 3.09 10.96 1.81
CA GLU A 326 2.97 11.17 0.35
C GLU A 326 1.54 10.97 -0.17
N VAL A 327 0.68 10.27 0.55
CA VAL A 327 -0.67 9.92 0.09
C VAL A 327 -1.53 11.10 -0.37
N PRO A 328 -1.49 12.28 0.28
CA PRO A 328 -2.24 13.44 -0.21
C PRO A 328 -1.79 13.91 -1.60
N LEU A 329 -0.59 13.55 -2.06
CA LEU A 329 -0.14 13.82 -3.44
C LEU A 329 -0.97 13.05 -4.46
N THR A 330 -1.40 11.82 -4.14
CA THR A 330 -2.29 11.04 -5.00
C THR A 330 -3.62 11.73 -5.17
N ALA A 331 -4.24 12.18 -4.07
CA ALA A 331 -5.48 12.94 -4.14
C ALA A 331 -5.32 14.22 -4.98
N ALA A 332 -4.21 14.92 -4.82
CA ALA A 332 -3.88 16.09 -5.61
C ALA A 332 -3.71 15.78 -7.11
N ARG A 333 -2.99 14.72 -7.46
CA ARG A 333 -2.79 14.28 -8.86
C ARG A 333 -4.11 13.89 -9.52
N ILE A 334 -4.94 13.14 -8.81
CA ILE A 334 -6.29 12.77 -9.27
C ILE A 334 -7.10 14.02 -9.61
N MET A 335 -7.17 14.98 -8.69
CA MET A 335 -7.99 16.19 -8.85
C MET A 335 -7.45 17.20 -9.86
N LEU A 336 -6.14 17.21 -10.10
CA LEU A 336 -5.49 18.17 -11.00
C LEU A 336 -5.25 17.63 -12.40
N THR A 337 -4.94 16.33 -12.51
CA THR A 337 -4.51 15.72 -13.77
C THR A 337 -5.34 14.52 -14.21
N GLY A 338 -6.23 14.04 -13.35
CA GLY A 338 -7.01 12.81 -13.62
C GLY A 338 -6.16 11.54 -13.64
N ARG A 339 -4.97 11.53 -13.02
CA ARG A 339 -4.05 10.39 -13.04
C ARG A 339 -4.00 9.70 -11.69
N PRO A 340 -4.24 8.37 -11.64
CA PRO A 340 -3.90 7.55 -10.48
C PRO A 340 -2.39 7.34 -10.39
N ASP A 341 -1.86 7.03 -9.20
CA ASP A 341 -0.45 6.67 -9.02
C ASP A 341 -0.22 5.17 -9.27
N MET A 342 -1.14 4.34 -8.82
CA MET A 342 -1.05 2.89 -9.01
C MET A 342 -2.45 2.29 -9.02
N VAL A 343 -2.72 1.40 -9.96
CA VAL A 343 -4.00 0.70 -10.08
C VAL A 343 -3.77 -0.77 -10.41
N PRO A 344 -4.58 -1.70 -9.88
CA PRO A 344 -4.48 -3.10 -10.25
C PRO A 344 -4.96 -3.35 -11.68
N LEU A 345 -4.39 -4.35 -12.32
CA LEU A 345 -4.84 -4.90 -13.60
C LEU A 345 -6.26 -5.48 -13.46
N PRO A 346 -7.03 -5.56 -14.55
CA PRO A 346 -8.37 -6.14 -14.54
C PRO A 346 -8.43 -7.60 -14.06
N ARG A 347 -7.31 -8.31 -14.17
CA ARG A 347 -7.16 -9.69 -13.66
C ARG A 347 -5.86 -9.78 -12.86
N PRO A 348 -5.92 -10.27 -11.62
CA PRO A 348 -4.73 -10.43 -10.81
C PRO A 348 -3.80 -11.49 -11.42
N VAL A 349 -2.50 -11.21 -11.40
CA VAL A 349 -1.43 -12.14 -11.82
C VAL A 349 -0.78 -12.85 -10.65
N ALA A 350 -0.99 -12.33 -9.44
CA ALA A 350 -0.54 -12.91 -8.19
C ALA A 350 -1.66 -12.84 -7.13
N GLU A 351 -1.59 -13.70 -6.14
CA GLU A 351 -2.47 -13.70 -4.96
C GLU A 351 -1.67 -13.87 -3.68
N VAL A 352 -2.12 -13.21 -2.62
CA VAL A 352 -1.63 -13.43 -1.27
C VAL A 352 -2.50 -14.47 -0.60
N CYS A 353 -1.94 -15.65 -0.41
CA CYS A 353 -2.61 -16.77 0.26
C CYS A 353 -2.11 -16.92 1.70
N ALA A 354 -2.81 -17.73 2.49
CA ALA A 354 -2.42 -18.04 3.85
C ALA A 354 -1.68 -19.37 3.92
N VAL A 355 -0.59 -19.39 4.71
CA VAL A 355 0.14 -20.60 5.09
C VAL A 355 0.12 -20.73 6.61
N ALA A 356 -0.29 -21.90 7.12
CA ALA A 356 -0.44 -22.14 8.56
C ALA A 356 0.91 -22.02 9.30
N LYS A 357 0.96 -21.24 10.38
CA LYS A 357 2.13 -21.11 11.28
C LYS A 357 2.22 -22.27 12.28
N ARG A 358 1.09 -22.90 12.56
CA ARG A 358 0.95 -24.06 13.45
C ARG A 358 -0.09 -25.03 12.91
N ASP A 359 -0.21 -26.19 13.52
CA ASP A 359 -1.34 -27.08 13.26
C ASP A 359 -2.65 -26.40 13.68
N LEU A 360 -3.64 -26.42 12.79
CA LEU A 360 -4.98 -25.87 13.02
C LEU A 360 -5.99 -27.00 13.07
N LYS A 361 -6.91 -26.96 14.03
CA LYS A 361 -7.93 -28.00 14.25
C LYS A 361 -9.30 -27.52 13.78
N PRO A 362 -10.15 -28.45 13.30
CA PRO A 362 -11.52 -28.12 12.95
C PRO A 362 -12.25 -27.42 14.09
N GLY A 363 -13.00 -26.34 13.77
CA GLY A 363 -13.72 -25.51 14.73
C GLY A 363 -12.94 -24.32 15.29
N GLU A 364 -11.61 -24.26 15.13
CA GLU A 364 -10.83 -23.07 15.46
C GLU A 364 -11.27 -21.91 14.58
N THR A 365 -11.14 -20.67 15.11
CA THR A 365 -11.38 -19.44 14.34
C THR A 365 -10.05 -18.91 13.82
N PHE A 366 -9.99 -18.54 12.55
CA PHE A 366 -8.84 -17.80 12.03
C PHE A 366 -8.76 -16.42 12.65
N ASP A 367 -7.59 -16.09 13.16
CA ASP A 367 -7.25 -14.75 13.64
C ASP A 367 -6.87 -13.81 12.47
N ALA A 368 -6.34 -12.64 12.77
CA ALA A 368 -5.92 -11.67 11.75
C ALA A 368 -4.51 -11.95 11.22
N ILE A 369 -4.11 -11.28 10.13
CA ILE A 369 -2.73 -11.25 9.63
C ILE A 369 -1.83 -10.73 10.76
N GLY A 370 -0.65 -11.34 10.91
CA GLY A 370 0.30 -11.00 11.97
C GLY A 370 -0.01 -11.61 13.33
N GLU A 371 -0.97 -12.49 13.42
CA GLU A 371 -1.34 -13.25 14.62
C GLU A 371 -0.73 -14.67 14.62
N THR A 372 -1.46 -15.66 15.12
CA THR A 372 -0.92 -16.99 15.45
C THR A 372 -1.26 -18.08 14.46
N CYS A 373 -2.36 -17.94 13.71
CA CYS A 373 -2.86 -19.03 12.86
C CYS A 373 -2.08 -19.18 11.56
N TYR A 374 -1.77 -18.08 10.91
CA TYR A 374 -1.18 -18.11 9.56
C TYR A 374 -0.29 -16.89 9.28
N ARG A 375 0.51 -16.99 8.23
CA ARG A 375 1.21 -15.88 7.57
C ARG A 375 0.76 -15.73 6.14
N SER A 376 0.96 -14.57 5.57
CA SER A 376 0.74 -14.30 4.15
C SER A 376 1.82 -14.95 3.28
N TRP A 377 1.41 -15.43 2.07
CA TRP A 377 2.32 -16.07 1.14
C TRP A 377 1.93 -15.77 -0.29
N THR A 378 2.73 -14.98 -0.99
CA THR A 378 2.43 -14.57 -2.36
C THR A 378 2.83 -15.66 -3.35
N MET A 379 1.93 -16.00 -4.25
CA MET A 379 2.15 -16.94 -5.35
C MET A 379 1.49 -16.42 -6.62
N ARG A 380 1.81 -17.02 -7.76
CA ARG A 380 1.12 -16.67 -9.01
C ARG A 380 -0.36 -17.03 -8.89
N ALA A 381 -1.22 -16.23 -9.52
CA ALA A 381 -2.66 -16.45 -9.46
C ALA A 381 -3.08 -17.82 -10.02
N GLU A 382 -2.36 -18.39 -10.99
CA GLU A 382 -2.59 -19.73 -11.51
C GLU A 382 -2.23 -20.83 -10.49
N GLU A 383 -1.14 -20.65 -9.73
CA GLU A 383 -0.72 -21.56 -8.67
C GLU A 383 -1.71 -21.53 -7.50
N SER A 384 -2.16 -20.33 -7.12
CA SER A 384 -3.20 -20.14 -6.10
C SER A 384 -4.50 -20.86 -6.48
N ARG A 385 -4.96 -20.69 -7.73
CA ARG A 385 -6.15 -21.38 -8.23
C ARG A 385 -5.97 -22.91 -8.24
N ALA A 386 -4.82 -23.40 -8.69
CA ALA A 386 -4.53 -24.85 -8.70
C ALA A 386 -4.50 -25.44 -7.29
N ALA A 387 -3.95 -24.72 -6.32
CA ALA A 387 -3.93 -25.08 -4.91
C ALA A 387 -5.28 -24.85 -4.20
N ARG A 388 -6.25 -24.19 -4.87
CA ARG A 388 -7.51 -23.72 -4.27
C ARG A 388 -7.28 -22.88 -3.01
N ALA A 389 -6.17 -22.16 -2.95
CA ALA A 389 -5.76 -21.38 -1.79
C ALA A 389 -6.73 -20.23 -1.53
N VAL A 390 -6.92 -19.90 -0.27
CA VAL A 390 -7.79 -18.79 0.16
C VAL A 390 -6.97 -17.50 0.20
N PRO A 391 -7.45 -16.40 -0.44
CA PRO A 391 -6.88 -15.09 -0.24
C PRO A 391 -6.89 -14.68 1.23
N VAL A 392 -5.77 -14.22 1.72
CA VAL A 392 -5.54 -13.94 3.15
C VAL A 392 -6.55 -12.94 3.74
N GLY A 393 -7.00 -11.95 2.96
CA GLY A 393 -7.97 -10.94 3.38
C GLY A 393 -9.39 -11.47 3.64
N LEU A 394 -9.66 -12.73 3.31
CA LEU A 394 -10.98 -13.38 3.52
C LEU A 394 -11.02 -14.30 4.75
N LEU A 395 -9.92 -14.51 5.46
CA LEU A 395 -9.85 -15.53 6.51
C LEU A 395 -10.26 -15.04 7.88
N GLU A 396 -9.99 -13.78 8.24
CA GLU A 396 -10.24 -13.25 9.59
C GLU A 396 -11.70 -13.51 10.04
N GLY A 397 -11.85 -14.22 11.15
CA GLY A 397 -13.17 -14.59 11.71
C GLY A 397 -13.80 -15.86 11.14
N GLY A 398 -13.28 -16.40 10.04
CA GLY A 398 -13.71 -17.66 9.45
C GLY A 398 -13.38 -18.88 10.33
N LYS A 399 -13.98 -20.04 10.03
CA LYS A 399 -13.77 -21.28 10.77
C LYS A 399 -12.87 -22.24 10.01
N VAL A 400 -11.99 -22.92 10.72
CA VAL A 400 -11.25 -24.07 10.21
C VAL A 400 -12.22 -25.24 10.08
N LEU A 401 -12.50 -25.70 8.87
CA LEU A 401 -13.43 -26.81 8.64
C LEU A 401 -12.71 -28.18 8.67
N GLN A 402 -11.47 -28.24 8.23
CA GLN A 402 -10.62 -29.42 8.25
C GLN A 402 -9.26 -29.10 8.85
N ALA A 403 -8.58 -30.10 9.42
CA ALA A 403 -7.25 -29.91 9.99
C ALA A 403 -6.25 -29.43 8.93
N VAL A 404 -5.47 -28.40 9.25
CA VAL A 404 -4.37 -27.90 8.42
C VAL A 404 -3.07 -28.07 9.21
N ARG A 405 -2.06 -28.66 8.58
CA ARG A 405 -0.75 -28.81 9.23
C ARG A 405 0.07 -27.53 9.09
N LYS A 406 0.97 -27.32 10.03
CA LYS A 406 1.97 -26.26 9.93
C LYS A 406 2.69 -26.30 8.58
N GLY A 407 2.78 -25.16 7.92
CA GLY A 407 3.43 -25.00 6.61
C GLY A 407 2.54 -25.32 5.40
N GLU A 408 1.34 -25.85 5.60
CA GLU A 408 0.37 -26.08 4.51
C GLU A 408 -0.40 -24.79 4.17
N ALA A 409 -0.73 -24.64 2.88
CA ALA A 409 -1.60 -23.55 2.44
C ALA A 409 -3.05 -23.82 2.87
N VAL A 410 -3.75 -22.80 3.33
CA VAL A 410 -5.18 -22.87 3.65
C VAL A 410 -5.97 -22.89 2.34
N ALA A 411 -6.68 -24.00 2.08
CA ALA A 411 -7.51 -24.17 0.89
C ALA A 411 -8.98 -23.79 1.15
N ARG A 412 -9.74 -23.48 0.08
CA ARG A 412 -11.14 -23.02 0.18
C ARG A 412 -12.08 -23.98 0.92
N GLU A 413 -11.81 -25.27 0.82
CA GLU A 413 -12.58 -26.29 1.54
C GLU A 413 -12.30 -26.31 3.04
N ILE A 414 -11.33 -25.56 3.50
CA ILE A 414 -10.86 -25.57 4.89
C ILE A 414 -11.17 -24.23 5.59
N GLY A 415 -11.28 -23.13 4.85
CA GLY A 415 -11.27 -21.80 5.44
C GLY A 415 -12.59 -21.03 5.46
N LEU A 416 -13.51 -21.36 4.56
CA LEU A 416 -14.75 -20.59 4.41
C LEU A 416 -15.96 -21.51 4.38
N ASP A 417 -16.95 -21.23 5.24
CA ASP A 417 -18.25 -21.87 5.26
C ASP A 417 -19.18 -21.22 4.23
#